data_310f8921d7a05c24637283e421c3cd3b
#
_entry.id   310f8921d7a05c24637283e421c3cd3b
#
_cell.length_a   1.000
_cell.length_b   1.000
_cell.length_c   1.000
_cell.angle_alpha   90.00
_cell.angle_beta   90.00
_cell.angle_gamma   90.00
#
_symmetry.space_group_name_H-M   'P 1'
#
loop_
_entity.id
_entity.type
_entity.pdbx_description
1 polymer ?
#
loop_
_entity_poly.entity_id
_entity_poly.type
_entity_poly.pdbx_seq_one_letter_code
_entity_poly.pdbx_strand_id
1 'polypeptide(L)'
;MKVPTLVAALGALSLAACGNSDTFEPDVKEAVDNQAVQTPFTPREVVPSDIPSDIQEDSWARLPTVDRESLDADDQRVFDLIVNPDSRYAGGLRGPIGMWMYSPRMAEHIFPASTYLRYGADGARDQRLTELAIMATARELDSQYEWSAHEPAARTAGLEDEIIDFVRYNRPLVEANTVPGLGAPERTVIQIARELINEPKLSREVFIAAQTLFGHEGVMDLTGLIGYYTFVNYTLKTFDVQRTPGSQLLLPLP
;
A
#
# COMPACT_ATOMS: atom_id res chain seq x y z
N MET A 1 3.66 12.82 -67.36
CA MET A 1 3.58 11.53 -68.15
C MET A 1 2.71 10.59 -67.30
N LYS A 2 1.53 10.43 -67.79
CA LYS A 2 0.58 9.28 -67.83
C LYS A 2 0.54 8.31 -66.64
N VAL A 3 -0.55 8.42 -65.91
CA VAL A 3 -1.20 7.35 -65.08
C VAL A 3 -1.67 6.24 -66.03
N PRO A 4 -1.77 5.00 -65.57
CA PRO A 4 -2.98 4.24 -65.89
C PRO A 4 -3.73 3.73 -64.67
N THR A 5 -5.01 4.04 -64.66
CA THR A 5 -6.15 3.44 -64.04
C THR A 5 -6.27 1.96 -64.42
N LEU A 6 -6.55 1.06 -63.47
CA LEU A 6 -7.11 -0.23 -63.81
C LEU A 6 -8.34 -0.52 -62.93
N VAL A 7 -9.36 -0.95 -63.60
CA VAL A 7 -10.77 -1.09 -63.32
C VAL A 7 -11.04 -2.41 -62.56
N ALA A 8 -12.13 -2.39 -61.81
CA ALA A 8 -12.79 -3.42 -61.02
C ALA A 8 -13.02 -4.78 -61.70
N ALA A 9 -13.08 -5.81 -60.89
CA ALA A 9 -13.91 -6.97 -61.15
C ALA A 9 -14.62 -7.40 -59.88
N LEU A 10 -15.95 -7.22 -59.89
CA LEU A 10 -16.89 -7.83 -58.93
C LEU A 10 -16.97 -9.31 -59.22
N GLY A 11 -16.76 -10.12 -58.23
CA GLY A 11 -17.13 -11.55 -58.21
C GLY A 11 -18.12 -11.77 -57.06
N ALA A 12 -19.39 -11.88 -57.42
CA ALA A 12 -20.45 -12.36 -56.53
C ALA A 12 -20.34 -13.86 -56.35
N LEU A 13 -20.23 -14.35 -55.13
CA LEU A 13 -20.51 -15.75 -54.80
C LEU A 13 -21.60 -15.79 -53.74
N SER A 14 -22.58 -16.62 -54.07
CA SER A 14 -23.84 -16.82 -53.39
C SER A 14 -23.73 -17.48 -52.02
N LEU A 15 -24.67 -17.06 -51.15
CA LEU A 15 -25.02 -17.68 -49.89
C LEU A 15 -25.41 -19.16 -50.00
N ALA A 16 -24.84 -19.99 -49.13
CA ALA A 16 -25.52 -21.17 -48.65
C ALA A 16 -25.68 -21.02 -47.13
N ALA A 17 -26.93 -20.83 -46.73
CA ALA A 17 -27.34 -20.85 -45.34
C ALA A 17 -27.40 -22.29 -44.87
N CYS A 18 -26.63 -22.60 -43.82
CA CYS A 18 -26.93 -23.72 -42.91
C CYS A 18 -27.01 -23.12 -41.51
N GLY A 19 -28.19 -23.12 -40.98
CA GLY A 19 -28.45 -22.68 -39.61
C GLY A 19 -27.92 -23.69 -38.60
N ASN A 20 -27.31 -23.19 -37.58
CA ASN A 20 -27.35 -23.73 -36.22
C ASN A 20 -27.36 -22.54 -35.30
N SER A 21 -28.51 -22.23 -34.79
CA SER A 21 -28.71 -21.30 -33.69
C SER A 21 -28.40 -22.02 -32.37
N ASP A 22 -27.12 -22.14 -32.03
CA ASP A 22 -26.74 -22.38 -30.64
C ASP A 22 -26.74 -21.02 -29.94
N THR A 23 -27.87 -20.70 -29.35
CA THR A 23 -27.98 -19.66 -28.33
C THR A 23 -27.12 -20.09 -27.17
N PHE A 24 -25.94 -19.46 -27.07
CA PHE A 24 -25.13 -19.50 -25.87
C PHE A 24 -25.91 -18.73 -24.79
N GLU A 25 -26.71 -19.41 -24.00
CA GLU A 25 -27.16 -18.92 -22.71
C GLU A 25 -25.94 -18.93 -21.79
N PRO A 26 -25.53 -17.77 -21.25
CA PRO A 26 -24.53 -17.78 -20.19
C PRO A 26 -25.16 -18.49 -18.99
N ASP A 27 -24.57 -19.59 -18.61
CA ASP A 27 -24.86 -20.32 -17.37
C ASP A 27 -24.71 -19.33 -16.21
N VAL A 28 -25.83 -18.77 -15.75
CA VAL A 28 -25.91 -17.94 -14.54
C VAL A 28 -25.73 -18.92 -13.38
N LYS A 29 -24.47 -19.34 -13.18
CA LYS A 29 -24.10 -19.99 -11.94
C LYS A 29 -24.43 -19.03 -10.83
N GLU A 30 -25.31 -19.51 -9.98
CA GLU A 30 -25.77 -18.96 -8.71
C GLU A 30 -24.71 -18.03 -8.13
N ALA A 31 -25.06 -16.75 -8.02
CA ALA A 31 -24.43 -15.84 -7.09
C ALA A 31 -24.64 -16.48 -5.72
N VAL A 32 -23.63 -17.22 -5.26
CA VAL A 32 -23.59 -17.70 -3.90
C VAL A 32 -23.66 -16.46 -3.05
N ASP A 33 -24.79 -16.32 -2.35
CA ASP A 33 -25.05 -15.30 -1.36
C ASP A 33 -24.07 -15.53 -0.19
N ASN A 34 -22.82 -15.19 -0.41
CA ASN A 34 -21.75 -15.22 0.56
C ASN A 34 -21.71 -13.88 1.30
N GLN A 35 -22.88 -13.43 1.77
CA GLN A 35 -22.96 -12.56 2.92
C GLN A 35 -22.63 -13.40 4.18
N ALA A 36 -21.41 -13.93 4.24
CA ALA A 36 -20.84 -14.28 5.52
C ALA A 36 -20.88 -12.98 6.33
N VAL A 37 -21.79 -12.93 7.31
CA VAL A 37 -21.79 -11.89 8.34
C VAL A 37 -20.41 -11.94 8.96
N GLN A 38 -19.52 -11.04 8.49
CA GLN A 38 -18.18 -10.94 9.05
C GLN A 38 -18.38 -10.54 10.49
N THR A 39 -18.10 -11.45 11.41
CA THR A 39 -18.02 -11.12 12.82
C THR A 39 -17.09 -9.92 12.93
N PRO A 40 -17.48 -8.83 13.61
CA PRO A 40 -16.63 -7.67 13.76
C PRO A 40 -15.27 -8.11 14.29
N PHE A 41 -14.20 -7.67 13.62
CA PHE A 41 -12.85 -7.95 14.08
C PHE A 41 -12.66 -7.34 15.47
N THR A 42 -12.18 -8.16 16.40
CA THR A 42 -11.81 -7.67 17.73
C THR A 42 -10.30 -7.52 17.78
N PRO A 43 -9.79 -6.29 17.96
CA PRO A 43 -8.36 -6.06 18.17
C PRO A 43 -7.85 -6.90 19.34
N ARG A 44 -6.64 -7.43 19.22
CA ARG A 44 -5.96 -8.09 20.33
C ARG A 44 -4.72 -7.32 20.75
N GLU A 45 -4.36 -7.43 22.02
CA GLU A 45 -3.14 -6.86 22.55
C GLU A 45 -1.98 -7.82 22.37
N VAL A 46 -0.78 -7.29 22.06
CA VAL A 46 0.46 -8.06 22.07
C VAL A 46 0.80 -8.41 23.51
N VAL A 47 0.93 -9.71 23.80
CA VAL A 47 1.39 -10.17 25.11
C VAL A 47 2.84 -10.68 25.02
N PRO A 48 3.61 -10.68 26.15
CA PRO A 48 5.02 -11.09 26.12
C PRO A 48 5.26 -12.48 25.52
N SER A 49 4.30 -13.39 25.65
CA SER A 49 4.38 -14.74 25.05
C SER A 49 4.25 -14.78 23.53
N ASP A 50 3.82 -13.68 22.89
CA ASP A 50 3.76 -13.56 21.44
C ASP A 50 5.13 -13.27 20.84
N ILE A 51 6.07 -12.78 21.64
CA ILE A 51 7.39 -12.36 21.17
C ILE A 51 8.30 -13.58 20.98
N PRO A 52 8.81 -13.81 19.76
CA PRO A 52 9.75 -14.90 19.51
C PRO A 52 11.05 -14.75 20.33
N SER A 53 11.67 -15.88 20.65
CA SER A 53 12.87 -15.91 21.53
C SER A 53 14.14 -15.35 20.89
N ASP A 54 14.15 -15.11 19.58
CA ASP A 54 15.25 -14.49 18.84
C ASP A 54 15.12 -12.97 18.71
N ILE A 55 14.13 -12.36 19.37
CA ILE A 55 13.89 -10.91 19.38
C ILE A 55 14.60 -10.26 20.57
N GLN A 56 15.34 -9.19 20.29
CA GLN A 56 16.02 -8.37 21.31
C GLN A 56 15.02 -7.41 21.97
N GLU A 57 15.06 -7.30 23.29
CA GLU A 57 14.11 -6.48 24.05
C GLU A 57 14.28 -4.97 23.82
N ASP A 58 15.48 -4.51 23.48
CA ASP A 58 15.80 -3.09 23.28
C ASP A 58 15.33 -2.55 21.92
N SER A 59 15.25 -3.39 20.90
CA SER A 59 14.85 -3.02 19.53
C SER A 59 13.48 -3.57 19.13
N TRP A 60 13.01 -4.61 19.81
CA TRP A 60 11.86 -5.45 19.40
C TRP A 60 12.05 -6.05 18.00
N ALA A 61 13.30 -6.41 17.66
CA ALA A 61 13.70 -6.98 16.39
C ALA A 61 14.80 -8.04 16.59
N ARG A 62 15.16 -8.77 15.53
CA ARG A 62 16.24 -9.77 15.57
C ARG A 62 17.63 -9.20 15.85
N LEU A 63 17.86 -7.92 15.60
CA LEU A 63 19.12 -7.25 15.89
C LEU A 63 18.91 -6.19 16.99
N PRO A 64 19.87 -5.98 17.87
CA PRO A 64 19.77 -4.97 18.94
C PRO A 64 19.67 -3.55 18.38
N THR A 65 19.29 -2.60 19.21
CA THR A 65 19.34 -1.18 18.85
C THR A 65 20.79 -0.76 18.63
N VAL A 66 21.02 -0.02 17.54
CA VAL A 66 22.35 0.55 17.26
C VAL A 66 22.59 1.71 18.23
N ASP A 67 23.69 1.57 18.99
CA ASP A 67 24.15 2.62 19.90
C ASP A 67 24.96 3.67 19.15
N ARG A 68 24.62 4.96 19.34
CA ARG A 68 25.29 6.08 18.69
C ARG A 68 26.79 6.09 18.95
N GLU A 69 27.23 5.79 20.20
CA GLU A 69 28.64 5.80 20.61
C GLU A 69 29.46 4.68 19.95
N SER A 70 28.79 3.65 19.42
CA SER A 70 29.46 2.57 18.68
C SER A 70 29.76 2.93 17.22
N LEU A 71 29.20 4.02 16.70
CA LEU A 71 29.31 4.47 15.33
C LEU A 71 30.56 5.36 15.13
N ASP A 72 31.10 5.37 13.91
CA ASP A 72 32.08 6.38 13.52
C ASP A 72 31.44 7.76 13.31
N ALA A 73 32.25 8.80 13.08
CA ALA A 73 31.76 10.18 13.01
C ALA A 73 30.80 10.43 11.83
N ASP A 74 30.98 9.73 10.70
CA ASP A 74 30.10 9.88 9.55
C ASP A 74 28.76 9.20 9.81
N ASP A 75 28.75 8.04 10.41
CA ASP A 75 27.56 7.28 10.76
C ASP A 75 26.79 7.93 11.94
N GLN A 76 27.48 8.55 12.90
CA GLN A 76 26.86 9.38 13.94
C GLN A 76 26.09 10.57 13.34
N ARG A 77 26.61 11.19 12.30
CA ARG A 77 25.88 12.26 11.59
C ARG A 77 24.56 11.76 11.00
N VAL A 78 24.54 10.55 10.48
CA VAL A 78 23.30 9.94 9.97
C VAL A 78 22.34 9.58 11.09
N PHE A 79 22.87 9.06 12.20
CA PHE A 79 22.07 8.83 13.40
C PHE A 79 21.39 10.12 13.87
N ASP A 80 22.15 11.22 13.96
CA ASP A 80 21.66 12.54 14.40
C ASP A 80 20.68 13.17 13.39
N LEU A 81 20.76 12.83 12.11
CA LEU A 81 19.73 13.18 11.12
C LEU A 81 18.37 12.56 11.45
N ILE A 82 18.37 11.34 11.97
CA ILE A 82 17.16 10.59 12.31
C ILE A 82 16.69 10.92 13.72
N VAL A 83 17.60 10.86 14.70
CA VAL A 83 17.32 11.06 16.12
C VAL A 83 17.71 12.48 16.51
N ASN A 84 16.78 13.40 16.37
CA ASN A 84 16.96 14.81 16.78
C ASN A 84 15.67 15.33 17.43
N PRO A 85 15.72 16.45 18.17
CA PRO A 85 14.57 16.96 18.94
C PRO A 85 13.32 17.24 18.10
N ASP A 86 13.47 17.59 16.83
CA ASP A 86 12.36 17.96 15.94
C ASP A 86 11.82 16.74 15.15
N SER A 87 12.48 15.60 15.30
CA SER A 87 12.11 14.35 14.63
C SER A 87 11.06 13.57 15.41
N ARG A 88 10.22 12.83 14.69
CA ARG A 88 9.36 11.80 15.29
C ARG A 88 10.15 10.68 16.00
N TYR A 89 11.46 10.65 15.84
CA TYR A 89 12.41 9.75 16.49
C TYR A 89 13.22 10.44 17.61
N ALA A 90 12.79 11.60 18.10
CA ALA A 90 13.44 12.28 19.24
C ALA A 90 13.62 11.38 20.46
N GLY A 91 12.75 10.38 20.64
CA GLY A 91 12.87 9.39 21.72
C GLY A 91 13.79 8.20 21.42
N GLY A 92 14.56 8.24 20.33
CA GLY A 92 15.48 7.16 19.92
C GLY A 92 14.99 6.34 18.73
N LEU A 93 15.88 5.47 18.28
CA LEU A 93 15.61 4.54 17.18
C LEU A 93 14.55 3.51 17.59
N ARG A 94 13.65 3.21 16.66
CA ARG A 94 12.63 2.16 16.84
C ARG A 94 12.06 1.69 15.52
N GLY A 95 11.47 0.50 15.56
CA GLY A 95 10.79 -0.08 14.41
C GLY A 95 11.73 -0.29 13.20
N PRO A 96 11.21 -0.25 11.97
CA PRO A 96 12.02 -0.50 10.78
C PRO A 96 13.17 0.49 10.61
N ILE A 97 12.99 1.74 11.06
CA ILE A 97 14.01 2.78 10.95
C ILE A 97 15.22 2.48 11.85
N GLY A 98 15.00 1.85 13.02
CA GLY A 98 16.08 1.38 13.86
C GLY A 98 16.98 0.36 13.14
N MET A 99 16.37 -0.51 12.36
CA MET A 99 17.11 -1.53 11.60
C MET A 99 17.90 -0.92 10.42
N TRP A 100 17.48 0.21 9.88
CA TRP A 100 18.22 0.87 8.81
C TRP A 100 19.57 1.40 9.26
N MET A 101 19.78 1.64 10.55
CA MET A 101 21.07 2.05 11.09
C MET A 101 22.15 0.96 11.03
N TYR A 102 21.81 -0.27 10.64
CA TYR A 102 22.78 -1.27 10.23
C TYR A 102 23.37 -1.01 8.83
N SER A 103 22.84 -0.03 8.11
CA SER A 103 23.37 0.49 6.86
C SER A 103 23.18 2.02 6.82
N PRO A 104 23.99 2.80 7.57
CA PRO A 104 23.80 4.23 7.74
C PRO A 104 23.77 4.98 6.40
N ARG A 105 24.63 4.62 5.45
CA ARG A 105 24.61 5.22 4.11
C ARG A 105 23.28 5.03 3.37
N MET A 106 22.65 3.85 3.50
CA MET A 106 21.31 3.62 2.96
C MET A 106 20.29 4.47 3.71
N ALA A 107 20.36 4.49 5.04
CA ALA A 107 19.44 5.26 5.87
C ALA A 107 19.48 6.76 5.54
N GLU A 108 20.68 7.33 5.31
CA GLU A 108 20.88 8.73 4.91
C GLU A 108 20.09 9.11 3.65
N HIS A 109 20.01 8.21 2.67
CA HIS A 109 19.32 8.49 1.41
C HIS A 109 17.81 8.18 1.46
N ILE A 110 17.42 7.15 2.20
CA ILE A 110 16.03 6.69 2.22
C ILE A 110 15.19 7.44 3.26
N PHE A 111 15.74 7.77 4.43
CA PHE A 111 14.98 8.40 5.49
C PHE A 111 14.37 9.76 5.10
N PRO A 112 15.09 10.69 4.44
CA PRO A 112 14.50 11.95 3.98
C PRO A 112 13.36 11.78 2.98
N ALA A 113 13.41 10.74 2.13
CA ALA A 113 12.35 10.47 1.18
C ALA A 113 11.00 10.23 1.86
N SER A 114 11.00 9.65 3.08
CA SER A 114 9.76 9.44 3.83
C SER A 114 9.03 10.73 4.17
N THR A 115 9.77 11.77 4.50
CA THR A 115 9.20 13.08 4.83
C THR A 115 8.54 13.70 3.61
N TYR A 116 9.23 13.70 2.47
CA TYR A 116 8.68 14.20 1.21
C TYR A 116 7.45 13.40 0.78
N LEU A 117 7.53 12.07 0.74
CA LEU A 117 6.44 11.20 0.28
C LEU A 117 5.19 11.31 1.17
N ARG A 118 5.36 11.53 2.46
CA ARG A 118 4.24 11.68 3.40
C ARG A 118 3.65 13.08 3.43
N TYR A 119 4.48 14.10 3.38
CA TYR A 119 4.04 15.48 3.67
C TYR A 119 4.15 16.43 2.49
N GLY A 120 4.83 16.06 1.40
CA GLY A 120 5.16 16.95 0.29
C GLY A 120 6.31 17.90 0.62
N ALA A 121 6.67 18.71 -0.36
CA ALA A 121 7.76 19.70 -0.21
C ALA A 121 7.40 20.85 0.76
N ASP A 122 6.12 21.20 0.83
CA ASP A 122 5.58 22.32 1.61
C ASP A 122 4.77 21.87 2.85
N GLY A 123 4.71 20.57 3.11
CA GLY A 123 3.92 20.00 4.21
C GLY A 123 2.41 19.97 3.97
N ALA A 124 1.94 20.30 2.78
CA ALA A 124 0.51 20.45 2.45
C ALA A 124 -0.13 19.21 1.80
N ARG A 125 0.57 18.08 1.75
CA ARG A 125 0.02 16.84 1.17
C ARG A 125 -1.23 16.38 1.95
N ASP A 126 -2.25 15.94 1.23
CA ASP A 126 -3.46 15.37 1.82
C ASP A 126 -3.12 14.13 2.66
N GLN A 127 -3.19 14.30 4.00
CA GLN A 127 -2.83 13.24 4.93
C GLN A 127 -3.87 12.11 4.95
N ARG A 128 -5.12 12.41 4.65
CA ARG A 128 -6.19 11.40 4.58
C ARG A 128 -5.93 10.41 3.44
N LEU A 129 -5.59 10.89 2.24
CA LEU A 129 -5.22 10.04 1.11
C LEU A 129 -3.83 9.38 1.29
N THR A 130 -2.90 10.08 1.94
CA THR A 130 -1.58 9.53 2.26
C THR A 130 -1.69 8.31 3.18
N GLU A 131 -2.40 8.44 4.28
CA GLU A 131 -2.61 7.32 5.22
C GLU A 131 -3.43 6.20 4.58
N LEU A 132 -4.41 6.52 3.73
CA LEU A 132 -5.14 5.52 2.95
C LEU A 132 -4.20 4.70 2.05
N ALA A 133 -3.26 5.34 1.35
CA ALA A 133 -2.29 4.65 0.50
C ALA A 133 -1.37 3.72 1.33
N ILE A 134 -0.93 4.19 2.50
CA ILE A 134 -0.11 3.41 3.44
C ILE A 134 -0.90 2.19 3.95
N MET A 135 -2.13 2.40 4.38
CA MET A 135 -2.99 1.32 4.89
C MET A 135 -3.35 0.31 3.79
N ALA A 136 -3.66 0.76 2.57
CA ALA A 136 -3.90 -0.14 1.45
C ALA A 136 -2.66 -0.99 1.14
N THR A 137 -1.47 -0.37 1.14
CA THR A 137 -0.19 -1.08 0.99
C THR A 137 0.03 -2.10 2.11
N ALA A 138 -0.21 -1.70 3.36
CA ALA A 138 -0.07 -2.58 4.52
C ALA A 138 -1.03 -3.78 4.45
N ARG A 139 -2.27 -3.58 3.96
CA ARG A 139 -3.24 -4.67 3.78
C ARG A 139 -2.79 -5.67 2.72
N GLU A 140 -2.36 -5.20 1.54
CA GLU A 140 -1.94 -6.09 0.45
C GLU A 140 -0.67 -6.89 0.80
N LEU A 141 0.13 -6.40 1.75
CA LEU A 141 1.34 -7.07 2.23
C LEU A 141 1.13 -7.85 3.54
N ASP A 142 -0.09 -7.91 4.06
CA ASP A 142 -0.45 -8.47 5.37
C ASP A 142 0.45 -7.93 6.50
N SER A 143 0.74 -6.62 6.46
CA SER A 143 1.64 -5.95 7.39
C SER A 143 0.90 -5.50 8.64
N GLN A 144 0.82 -6.38 9.63
CA GLN A 144 0.22 -6.08 10.94
C GLN A 144 0.88 -4.88 11.61
N TYR A 145 2.21 -4.77 11.51
CA TYR A 145 2.97 -3.69 12.13
C TYR A 145 2.57 -2.33 11.55
N GLU A 146 2.65 -2.17 10.21
CA GLU A 146 2.34 -0.90 9.55
C GLU A 146 0.86 -0.56 9.67
N TRP A 147 -0.03 -1.53 9.49
CA TRP A 147 -1.46 -1.30 9.69
C TRP A 147 -1.75 -0.72 11.07
N SER A 148 -1.27 -1.39 12.13
CA SER A 148 -1.55 -0.98 13.50
C SER A 148 -0.83 0.30 13.93
N ALA A 149 0.23 0.69 13.22
CA ALA A 149 0.90 1.97 13.42
C ALA A 149 0.15 3.12 12.73
N HIS A 150 -0.45 2.85 11.56
CA HIS A 150 -1.01 3.89 10.69
C HIS A 150 -2.53 4.08 10.82
N GLU A 151 -3.30 3.08 11.26
CA GLU A 151 -4.75 3.23 11.46
C GLU A 151 -5.11 4.39 12.40
N PRO A 152 -4.45 4.58 13.56
CA PRO A 152 -4.73 5.74 14.41
C PRO A 152 -4.41 7.08 13.73
N ALA A 153 -3.36 7.13 12.91
CA ALA A 153 -3.00 8.32 12.14
C ALA A 153 -4.03 8.62 11.04
N ALA A 154 -4.50 7.56 10.34
CA ALA A 154 -5.55 7.67 9.33
C ALA A 154 -6.86 8.23 9.91
N ARG A 155 -7.27 7.75 11.08
CA ARG A 155 -8.44 8.27 11.82
C ARG A 155 -8.24 9.74 12.21
N THR A 156 -7.05 10.11 12.67
CA THR A 156 -6.69 11.50 13.01
C THR A 156 -6.70 12.39 11.77
N ALA A 157 -6.30 11.86 10.61
CA ALA A 157 -6.36 12.56 9.33
C ALA A 157 -7.78 12.66 8.75
N GLY A 158 -8.80 12.08 9.41
CA GLY A 158 -10.20 12.14 9.00
C GLY A 158 -10.62 11.06 8.00
N LEU A 159 -9.85 9.98 7.88
CA LEU A 159 -10.28 8.83 7.07
C LEU A 159 -11.46 8.13 7.76
N GLU A 160 -12.54 7.93 7.03
CA GLU A 160 -13.80 7.38 7.52
C GLU A 160 -13.65 5.90 7.90
N ASP A 161 -14.31 5.51 8.99
CA ASP A 161 -14.27 4.13 9.50
C ASP A 161 -14.72 3.11 8.47
N GLU A 162 -15.70 3.47 7.63
CA GLU A 162 -16.23 2.60 6.57
C GLU A 162 -15.17 2.36 5.48
N ILE A 163 -14.30 3.34 5.19
CA ILE A 163 -13.19 3.17 4.24
C ILE A 163 -12.07 2.34 4.88
N ILE A 164 -11.76 2.59 6.16
CA ILE A 164 -10.81 1.77 6.92
C ILE A 164 -11.24 0.31 6.88
N ASP A 165 -12.51 0.02 7.17
CA ASP A 165 -13.05 -1.34 7.16
C ASP A 165 -13.11 -1.93 5.74
N PHE A 166 -13.40 -1.11 4.73
CA PHE A 166 -13.33 -1.55 3.33
C PHE A 166 -11.95 -2.08 2.96
N VAL A 167 -10.89 -1.37 3.36
CA VAL A 167 -9.50 -1.80 3.14
C VAL A 167 -9.14 -2.96 4.08
N ARG A 168 -9.48 -2.89 5.36
CA ARG A 168 -9.21 -3.92 6.38
C ARG A 168 -9.64 -5.31 5.95
N TYR A 169 -10.85 -5.42 5.41
CA TYR A 169 -11.44 -6.67 4.97
C TYR A 169 -11.19 -6.98 3.49
N ASN A 170 -10.34 -6.21 2.83
CA ASN A 170 -9.99 -6.35 1.42
C ASN A 170 -11.23 -6.49 0.51
N ARG A 171 -12.28 -5.68 0.77
CA ARG A 171 -13.55 -5.78 0.06
C ARG A 171 -13.38 -5.49 -1.43
N PRO A 172 -14.14 -6.17 -2.31
CA PRO A 172 -14.06 -5.96 -3.77
C PRO A 172 -14.42 -4.53 -4.15
N LEU A 173 -13.69 -3.94 -5.11
CA LEU A 173 -13.92 -2.55 -5.56
C LEU A 173 -15.31 -2.33 -6.18
N VAL A 174 -15.99 -3.38 -6.64
CA VAL A 174 -17.39 -3.29 -7.11
C VAL A 174 -18.33 -2.81 -5.98
N GLU A 175 -18.00 -3.06 -4.74
CA GLU A 175 -18.77 -2.63 -3.57
C GLU A 175 -18.48 -1.17 -3.15
N ALA A 176 -17.43 -0.54 -3.70
CA ALA A 176 -16.98 0.79 -3.29
C ALA A 176 -18.07 1.88 -3.39
N ASN A 177 -19.00 1.75 -4.34
CA ASN A 177 -20.10 2.71 -4.52
C ASN A 177 -21.08 2.76 -3.34
N THR A 178 -21.07 1.76 -2.46
CA THR A 178 -21.95 1.67 -1.29
C THR A 178 -21.28 2.17 -0.02
N VAL A 179 -20.00 2.57 -0.08
CA VAL A 179 -19.21 2.98 1.07
C VAL A 179 -19.17 4.50 1.17
N PRO A 180 -19.69 5.09 2.26
CA PRO A 180 -19.64 6.54 2.47
C PRO A 180 -18.20 7.06 2.41
N GLY A 181 -17.99 8.22 1.77
CA GLY A 181 -16.68 8.86 1.63
C GLY A 181 -15.72 8.22 0.62
N LEU A 182 -16.01 7.00 0.12
CA LEU A 182 -15.17 6.29 -0.84
C LEU A 182 -15.48 6.77 -2.26
N GLY A 183 -14.94 7.93 -2.62
CA GLY A 183 -15.08 8.54 -3.93
C GLY A 183 -14.06 8.04 -4.96
N ALA A 184 -13.93 8.78 -6.07
CA ALA A 184 -12.98 8.43 -7.13
C ALA A 184 -11.50 8.50 -6.65
N PRO A 185 -11.07 9.51 -5.88
CA PRO A 185 -9.69 9.56 -5.37
C PRO A 185 -9.34 8.35 -4.49
N GLU A 186 -10.18 8.03 -3.50
CA GLU A 186 -9.96 6.92 -2.55
C GLU A 186 -9.91 5.58 -3.29
N ARG A 187 -10.87 5.35 -4.18
CA ARG A 187 -10.92 4.13 -5.01
C ARG A 187 -9.65 3.97 -5.84
N THR A 188 -9.20 5.05 -6.46
CA THR A 188 -8.00 5.04 -7.31
C THR A 188 -6.76 4.75 -6.48
N VAL A 189 -6.61 5.34 -5.29
CA VAL A 189 -5.49 5.06 -4.37
C VAL A 189 -5.48 3.59 -3.95
N ILE A 190 -6.61 3.03 -3.52
CA ILE A 190 -6.73 1.62 -3.13
C ILE A 190 -6.35 0.72 -4.31
N GLN A 191 -6.87 1.02 -5.50
CA GLN A 191 -6.63 0.19 -6.68
C GLN A 191 -5.17 0.23 -7.13
N ILE A 192 -4.52 1.41 -7.08
CA ILE A 192 -3.07 1.52 -7.37
C ILE A 192 -2.27 0.62 -6.42
N ALA A 193 -2.54 0.65 -5.12
CA ALA A 193 -1.82 -0.18 -4.16
C ALA A 193 -2.02 -1.68 -4.46
N ARG A 194 -3.25 -2.10 -4.72
CA ARG A 194 -3.59 -3.48 -5.07
C ARG A 194 -2.88 -3.95 -6.33
N GLU A 195 -2.97 -3.17 -7.41
CA GLU A 195 -2.38 -3.57 -8.69
C GLU A 195 -0.84 -3.54 -8.65
N LEU A 196 -0.22 -2.51 -8.03
CA LEU A 196 1.25 -2.45 -7.94
C LEU A 196 1.86 -3.60 -7.14
N ILE A 197 1.13 -4.17 -6.19
CA ILE A 197 1.62 -5.26 -5.35
C ILE A 197 1.30 -6.63 -5.96
N ASN A 198 0.13 -6.80 -6.57
CA ASN A 198 -0.37 -8.10 -6.98
C ASN A 198 -0.31 -8.36 -8.49
N GLU A 199 -0.17 -7.30 -9.31
CA GLU A 199 -0.18 -7.42 -10.77
C GLU A 199 1.19 -7.09 -11.36
N PRO A 200 1.52 -7.60 -12.56
CA PRO A 200 2.80 -7.29 -13.22
C PRO A 200 2.99 -5.81 -13.58
N LYS A 201 1.90 -5.06 -13.69
CA LYS A 201 1.90 -3.62 -14.00
C LYS A 201 0.56 -3.00 -13.66
N LEU A 202 0.58 -1.68 -13.46
CA LEU A 202 -0.64 -0.89 -13.34
C LEU A 202 -1.47 -0.95 -14.64
N SER A 203 -2.77 -1.20 -14.52
CA SER A 203 -3.68 -1.22 -15.67
C SER A 203 -3.78 0.18 -16.31
N ARG A 204 -4.11 0.21 -17.61
CA ARG A 204 -4.22 1.48 -18.35
C ARG A 204 -5.34 2.35 -17.79
N GLU A 205 -6.43 1.73 -17.40
CA GLU A 205 -7.62 2.39 -16.87
C GLU A 205 -7.29 3.10 -15.54
N VAL A 206 -6.61 2.41 -14.63
CA VAL A 206 -6.19 2.96 -13.34
C VAL A 206 -5.15 4.06 -13.52
N PHE A 207 -4.19 3.88 -14.45
CA PHE A 207 -3.22 4.91 -14.78
C PHE A 207 -3.88 6.21 -15.27
N ILE A 208 -4.88 6.11 -16.19
CA ILE A 208 -5.59 7.29 -16.71
C ILE A 208 -6.39 7.97 -15.58
N ALA A 209 -7.08 7.20 -14.74
CA ALA A 209 -7.80 7.73 -13.59
C ALA A 209 -6.87 8.46 -12.63
N ALA A 210 -5.74 7.84 -12.27
CA ALA A 210 -4.72 8.43 -11.41
C ALA A 210 -4.14 9.73 -12.00
N GLN A 211 -3.78 9.70 -13.28
CA GLN A 211 -3.27 10.89 -13.98
C GLN A 211 -4.28 12.03 -14.01
N THR A 212 -5.57 11.71 -14.20
CA THR A 212 -6.65 12.71 -14.23
C THR A 212 -6.86 13.36 -12.87
N LEU A 213 -6.76 12.56 -11.77
CA LEU A 213 -7.02 13.02 -10.40
C LEU A 213 -5.80 13.70 -9.77
N PHE A 214 -4.61 13.19 -10.00
CA PHE A 214 -3.41 13.56 -9.25
C PHE A 214 -2.31 14.18 -10.12
N GLY A 215 -2.48 14.19 -11.46
CA GLY A 215 -1.43 14.62 -12.39
C GLY A 215 -0.23 13.68 -12.44
N HIS A 216 0.78 14.03 -13.22
CA HIS A 216 1.97 13.17 -13.41
C HIS A 216 2.79 13.05 -12.12
N GLU A 217 2.97 14.17 -11.40
CA GLU A 217 3.73 14.21 -10.15
C GLU A 217 3.01 13.38 -9.07
N GLY A 218 1.68 13.55 -8.91
CA GLY A 218 0.93 12.78 -7.92
C GLY A 218 0.92 11.28 -8.19
N VAL A 219 0.89 10.85 -9.47
CA VAL A 219 1.04 9.42 -9.82
C VAL A 219 2.42 8.92 -9.42
N MET A 220 3.50 9.69 -9.67
CA MET A 220 4.85 9.30 -9.29
C MET A 220 5.02 9.27 -7.77
N ASP A 221 4.48 10.24 -7.07
CA ASP A 221 4.53 10.32 -5.62
C ASP A 221 3.76 9.17 -4.93
N LEU A 222 2.58 8.81 -5.44
CA LEU A 222 1.84 7.63 -4.96
C LEU A 222 2.63 6.33 -5.21
N THR A 223 3.22 6.20 -6.40
CA THR A 223 4.09 5.06 -6.70
C THR A 223 5.28 5.01 -5.74
N GLY A 224 5.91 6.15 -5.49
CA GLY A 224 7.01 6.30 -4.54
C GLY A 224 6.59 5.94 -3.11
N LEU A 225 5.43 6.40 -2.66
CA LEU A 225 4.89 6.14 -1.32
C LEU A 225 4.61 4.64 -1.11
N ILE A 226 3.91 4.00 -2.06
CA ILE A 226 3.61 2.57 -2.02
C ILE A 226 4.91 1.75 -2.05
N GLY A 227 5.84 2.09 -2.94
CA GLY A 227 7.16 1.43 -3.01
C GLY A 227 7.98 1.60 -1.73
N TYR A 228 7.95 2.79 -1.12
CA TYR A 228 8.61 3.07 0.15
C TYR A 228 8.04 2.20 1.28
N TYR A 229 6.73 2.11 1.41
CA TYR A 229 6.11 1.28 2.45
C TYR A 229 6.21 -0.22 2.16
N THR A 230 6.34 -0.62 0.90
CA THR A 230 6.74 -1.99 0.53
C THR A 230 8.16 -2.31 1.03
N PHE A 231 9.10 -1.38 0.84
CA PHE A 231 10.47 -1.53 1.38
C PHE A 231 10.49 -1.56 2.92
N VAL A 232 9.72 -0.68 3.57
CA VAL A 232 9.52 -0.71 5.03
C VAL A 232 9.03 -2.08 5.48
N ASN A 233 8.01 -2.63 4.80
CA ASN A 233 7.47 -3.93 5.13
C ASN A 233 8.49 -5.07 4.94
N TYR A 234 9.35 -5.01 3.91
CA TYR A 234 10.44 -5.99 3.77
C TYR A 234 11.46 -5.87 4.90
N THR A 235 11.76 -4.66 5.39
CA THR A 235 12.58 -4.49 6.59
C THR A 235 11.92 -5.15 7.80
N LEU A 236 10.64 -4.90 8.04
CA LEU A 236 9.88 -5.52 9.12
C LEU A 236 9.94 -7.05 9.07
N LYS A 237 9.70 -7.63 7.90
CA LYS A 237 9.74 -9.09 7.71
C LYS A 237 11.15 -9.67 7.84
N THR A 238 12.18 -8.99 7.34
CA THR A 238 13.57 -9.48 7.40
C THR A 238 14.08 -9.55 8.82
N PHE A 239 13.84 -8.49 9.60
CA PHE A 239 14.33 -8.37 10.97
C PHE A 239 13.29 -8.79 12.01
N ASP A 240 12.15 -9.30 11.57
CA ASP A 240 11.02 -9.71 12.41
C ASP A 240 10.70 -8.67 13.49
N VAL A 241 10.49 -7.42 13.03
CA VAL A 241 10.25 -6.29 13.93
C VAL A 241 8.87 -6.41 14.56
N GLN A 242 8.83 -6.53 15.86
CA GLN A 242 7.60 -6.73 16.64
C GLN A 242 7.00 -5.39 17.10
N ARG A 243 5.70 -5.40 17.29
CA ARG A 243 5.03 -4.39 18.11
C ARG A 243 5.33 -4.69 19.58
N THR A 244 5.50 -3.64 20.38
CA THR A 244 5.80 -3.80 21.81
C THR A 244 4.61 -4.43 22.56
N PRO A 245 4.85 -5.24 23.61
CA PRO A 245 3.79 -5.69 24.50
C PRO A 245 2.90 -4.53 24.97
N GLY A 246 1.60 -4.76 25.05
CA GLY A 246 0.58 -3.73 25.32
C GLY A 246 0.08 -2.99 24.07
N SER A 247 0.73 -3.14 22.91
CA SER A 247 0.26 -2.56 21.66
C SER A 247 -0.93 -3.35 21.09
N GLN A 248 -1.83 -2.62 20.41
CA GLN A 248 -2.97 -3.27 19.73
C GLN A 248 -2.57 -3.78 18.34
N LEU A 249 -3.07 -4.95 17.98
CA LEU A 249 -3.03 -5.53 16.64
C LEU A 249 -4.38 -5.29 15.97
N LEU A 250 -4.40 -4.48 14.92
CA LEU A 250 -5.63 -3.91 14.35
C LEU A 250 -5.99 -4.50 12.97
N LEU A 251 -5.17 -5.40 12.41
CA LEU A 251 -5.42 -6.04 11.13
C LEU A 251 -5.79 -7.51 11.34
N PRO A 252 -6.95 -7.99 10.87
CA PRO A 252 -7.23 -9.42 10.78
C PRO A 252 -6.30 -10.03 9.71
N LEU A 253 -5.44 -10.94 10.13
CA LEU A 253 -4.63 -11.74 9.21
C LEU A 253 -5.34 -13.06 8.90
N PRO A 254 -5.09 -13.65 7.70
CA PRO A 254 -5.65 -14.94 7.29
C PRO A 254 -5.31 -16.07 8.24
#